data_9c35e818b1a06760bcc8ab1a94a45898
#
_entry.id   9c35e818b1a06760bcc8ab1a94a45898
#
_cell.length_a   1.000
_cell.length_b   1.000
_cell.length_c   1.000
_cell.angle_alpha   90.00
_cell.angle_beta   90.00
_cell.angle_gamma   90.00
#
_symmetry.space_group_name_H-M   'P 1'
#
loop_
_entity.id
_entity.type
_entity.pdbx_description
1 polymer ?
#
loop_
_entity_poly.entity_id
_entity_poly.type
_entity_poly.pdbx_seq_one_letter_code
_entity_poly.pdbx_strand_id
1 'polypeptide(L)'
;MAEDWRDSNIDDLCDALLVLRTRDEAAAFLRDICSLHELESLSHRWQAARLVHAGTPYARVASQLHASTATVTRVAHWLNHGEGGYRLVLERLEAQR
;
A
#
# COMPACT_ATOMS: atom_id res chain seq x y z
N MET A 1 -11.04 -9.66 -19.17
CA MET A 1 -11.59 -8.30 -19.17
C MET A 1 -11.21 -7.61 -17.86
N ALA A 2 -10.67 -6.44 -17.94
CA ALA A 2 -10.29 -5.70 -16.75
C ALA A 2 -11.53 -5.32 -15.94
N GLU A 3 -11.44 -5.37 -14.63
CA GLU A 3 -12.49 -4.86 -13.77
C GLU A 3 -12.63 -3.35 -13.96
N ASP A 4 -13.86 -2.88 -13.98
CA ASP A 4 -14.15 -1.45 -14.14
C ASP A 4 -14.18 -0.80 -12.75
N TRP A 5 -13.02 -0.83 -12.06
CA TRP A 5 -12.88 -0.30 -10.70
C TRP A 5 -12.64 1.21 -10.66
N ARG A 6 -12.13 1.77 -11.77
CA ARG A 6 -11.75 3.18 -11.80
C ARG A 6 -12.88 4.03 -12.38
N ASP A 7 -13.31 5.01 -11.61
CA ASP A 7 -14.36 5.95 -12.01
C ASP A 7 -13.94 7.37 -11.61
N SER A 8 -14.82 8.34 -11.84
CA SER A 8 -14.53 9.74 -11.51
C SER A 8 -14.31 9.96 -10.01
N ASN A 9 -14.98 9.19 -9.16
CA ASN A 9 -14.81 9.30 -7.71
C ASN A 9 -13.40 8.83 -7.30
N ILE A 10 -12.93 7.75 -7.91
CA ILE A 10 -11.56 7.26 -7.67
C ILE A 10 -10.53 8.28 -8.19
N ASP A 11 -10.77 8.86 -9.37
CA ASP A 11 -9.88 9.88 -9.92
C ASP A 11 -9.82 11.12 -9.03
N ASP A 12 -10.96 11.55 -8.48
CA ASP A 12 -10.98 12.67 -7.55
C ASP A 12 -10.19 12.39 -6.26
N LEU A 13 -10.26 11.16 -5.76
CA LEU A 13 -9.45 10.75 -4.61
C LEU A 13 -7.96 10.79 -4.96
N CYS A 14 -7.59 10.32 -6.14
CA CYS A 14 -6.19 10.40 -6.61
C CYS A 14 -5.71 11.85 -6.69
N ASP A 15 -6.55 12.74 -7.20
CA ASP A 15 -6.22 14.17 -7.26
C ASP A 15 -6.01 14.74 -5.85
N ALA A 16 -6.81 14.32 -4.88
CA ALA A 16 -6.63 14.74 -3.49
C ALA A 16 -5.29 14.29 -2.93
N LEU A 17 -4.89 13.05 -3.21
CA LEU A 17 -3.58 12.55 -2.78
C LEU A 17 -2.44 13.34 -3.40
N LEU A 18 -2.59 13.75 -4.67
CA LEU A 18 -1.52 14.42 -5.41
C LEU A 18 -1.25 15.86 -4.93
N VAL A 19 -2.13 16.48 -4.17
CA VAL A 19 -1.89 17.82 -3.63
C VAL A 19 -1.20 17.80 -2.26
N LEU A 20 -1.03 16.63 -1.65
CA LEU A 20 -0.33 16.49 -0.38
C LEU A 20 1.18 16.69 -0.59
N ARG A 21 1.81 17.45 0.30
CA ARG A 21 3.22 17.86 0.13
C ARG A 21 4.14 17.35 1.22
N THR A 22 3.59 17.03 2.39
CA THR A 22 4.41 16.59 3.53
C THR A 22 3.85 15.32 4.13
N ARG A 23 4.69 14.63 4.91
CA ARG A 23 4.28 13.44 5.66
C ARG A 23 3.13 13.77 6.61
N ASP A 24 3.19 14.92 7.28
CA ASP A 24 2.17 15.30 8.25
C ASP A 24 0.83 15.59 7.57
N GLU A 25 0.86 16.21 6.40
CA GLU A 25 -0.36 16.43 5.60
C GLU A 25 -0.96 15.11 5.17
N ALA A 26 -0.14 14.17 4.69
CA ALA A 26 -0.59 12.85 4.29
C ALA A 26 -1.20 12.09 5.47
N ALA A 27 -0.55 12.14 6.63
CA ALA A 27 -1.05 11.49 7.84
C ALA A 27 -2.40 12.06 8.27
N ALA A 28 -2.55 13.39 8.24
CA ALA A 28 -3.79 14.05 8.61
C ALA A 28 -4.93 13.67 7.67
N PHE A 29 -4.69 13.68 6.36
CA PHE A 29 -5.70 13.30 5.37
C PHE A 29 -6.11 11.84 5.53
N LEU A 30 -5.15 10.95 5.68
CA LEU A 30 -5.44 9.51 5.84
C LEU A 30 -6.22 9.27 7.13
N ARG A 31 -5.89 9.96 8.22
CA ARG A 31 -6.63 9.81 9.47
C ARG A 31 -8.06 10.30 9.37
N ASP A 32 -8.29 11.38 8.61
CA ASP A 32 -9.65 11.93 8.42
C ASP A 32 -10.50 11.01 7.56
N ILE A 33 -9.93 10.43 6.49
CA ILE A 33 -10.70 9.65 5.53
C ILE A 33 -10.85 8.17 5.91
N CYS A 34 -9.97 7.64 6.76
CA CYS A 34 -9.96 6.24 7.18
C CYS A 34 -10.37 6.09 8.64
N SER A 35 -11.05 4.99 8.96
CA SER A 35 -11.12 4.54 10.35
C SER A 35 -9.73 4.10 10.80
N LEU A 36 -9.51 3.99 12.12
CA LEU A 36 -8.24 3.49 12.64
C LEU A 36 -7.94 2.08 12.12
N HIS A 37 -8.96 1.22 12.05
CA HIS A 37 -8.79 -0.13 11.54
C HIS A 37 -8.36 -0.13 10.07
N GLU A 38 -8.98 0.72 9.25
CA GLU A 38 -8.60 0.86 7.84
C GLU A 38 -7.18 1.36 7.70
N LEU A 39 -6.79 2.35 8.51
CA LEU A 39 -5.45 2.90 8.47
C LEU A 39 -4.40 1.87 8.87
N GLU A 40 -4.67 1.07 9.91
CA GLU A 40 -3.79 -0.04 10.29
C GLU A 40 -3.66 -1.06 9.17
N SER A 41 -4.77 -1.42 8.53
CA SER A 41 -4.76 -2.36 7.40
C SER A 41 -3.91 -1.85 6.24
N LEU A 42 -4.07 -0.59 5.87
CA LEU A 42 -3.26 0.02 4.81
C LEU A 42 -1.77 0.02 5.18
N SER A 43 -1.46 0.38 6.41
CA SER A 43 -0.09 0.40 6.92
C SER A 43 0.54 -1.00 6.87
N HIS A 44 -0.19 -2.03 7.31
CA HIS A 44 0.30 -3.41 7.29
C HIS A 44 0.50 -3.92 5.86
N ARG A 45 -0.41 -3.60 4.94
CA ARG A 45 -0.23 -3.97 3.52
C ARG A 45 1.02 -3.34 2.94
N TRP A 46 1.26 -2.08 3.25
CA TRP A 46 2.44 -1.39 2.76
C TRP A 46 3.72 -2.01 3.32
N GLN A 47 3.78 -2.28 4.63
CA GLN A 47 4.94 -2.94 5.23
C GLN A 47 5.16 -4.34 4.66
N ALA A 48 4.08 -5.10 4.45
CA ALA A 48 4.18 -6.42 3.83
C ALA A 48 4.79 -6.32 2.42
N ALA A 49 4.33 -5.36 1.62
CA ALA A 49 4.87 -5.14 0.27
C ALA A 49 6.36 -4.82 0.30
N ARG A 50 6.79 -3.97 1.22
CA ARG A 50 8.21 -3.62 1.39
C ARG A 50 9.05 -4.83 1.75
N LEU A 51 8.60 -5.63 2.70
CA LEU A 51 9.34 -6.80 3.16
C LEU A 51 9.39 -7.89 2.10
N VAL A 52 8.30 -8.15 1.39
CA VAL A 52 8.27 -9.10 0.30
C VAL A 52 9.19 -8.65 -0.84
N HIS A 53 9.14 -7.38 -1.18
CA HIS A 53 10.03 -6.81 -2.20
C HIS A 53 11.51 -6.95 -1.83
N ALA A 54 11.82 -6.83 -0.55
CA ALA A 54 13.19 -6.99 -0.05
C ALA A 54 13.65 -8.45 0.02
N GLY A 55 12.77 -9.41 -0.28
CA GLY A 55 13.10 -10.82 -0.29
C GLY A 55 12.88 -11.54 1.03
N THR A 56 12.21 -10.92 1.98
CA THR A 56 11.93 -11.56 3.27
C THR A 56 10.97 -12.74 3.10
N PRO A 57 11.27 -13.90 3.69
CA PRO A 57 10.36 -15.05 3.60
C PRO A 57 8.98 -14.72 4.15
N TYR A 58 7.93 -15.23 3.51
CA TYR A 58 6.54 -14.90 3.85
C TYR A 58 6.19 -15.20 5.32
N ALA A 59 6.68 -16.33 5.84
CA ALA A 59 6.43 -16.67 7.25
C ALA A 59 7.02 -15.63 8.20
N ARG A 60 8.19 -15.09 7.88
CA ARG A 60 8.82 -14.04 8.67
C ARG A 60 8.06 -12.72 8.57
N VAL A 61 7.59 -12.36 7.36
CA VAL A 61 6.75 -11.17 7.15
C VAL A 61 5.50 -11.27 8.03
N ALA A 62 4.81 -12.41 7.97
CA ALA A 62 3.61 -12.65 8.76
C ALA A 62 3.90 -12.51 10.26
N SER A 63 4.99 -13.10 10.72
CA SER A 63 5.38 -13.04 12.13
C SER A 63 5.67 -11.61 12.58
N GLN A 64 6.43 -10.85 11.79
CA GLN A 64 6.80 -9.47 12.12
C GLN A 64 5.59 -8.54 12.17
N LEU A 65 4.61 -8.77 11.32
CA LEU A 65 3.44 -7.91 11.22
C LEU A 65 2.23 -8.44 12.00
N HIS A 66 2.38 -9.57 12.70
CA HIS A 66 1.28 -10.23 13.41
C HIS A 66 0.09 -10.49 12.48
N ALA A 67 0.39 -10.92 11.25
CA ALA A 67 -0.59 -11.21 10.21
C ALA A 67 -0.53 -12.69 9.83
N SER A 68 -1.52 -13.16 9.07
CA SER A 68 -1.48 -14.52 8.53
C SER A 68 -0.62 -14.58 7.27
N THR A 69 -0.10 -15.77 6.95
CA THR A 69 0.61 -15.98 5.68
C THR A 69 -0.31 -15.76 4.48
N ALA A 70 -1.62 -16.01 4.64
CA ALA A 70 -2.60 -15.74 3.59
C ALA A 70 -2.66 -14.25 3.25
N THR A 71 -2.58 -13.37 4.26
CA THR A 71 -2.53 -11.91 4.05
C THR A 71 -1.27 -11.53 3.28
N VAL A 72 -0.12 -12.08 3.66
CA VAL A 72 1.16 -11.80 2.98
C VAL A 72 1.10 -12.30 1.54
N THR A 73 0.55 -13.47 1.30
CA THR A 73 0.40 -14.04 -0.05
C THR A 73 -0.45 -13.13 -0.95
N ARG A 74 -1.55 -12.57 -0.40
CA ARG A 74 -2.39 -11.64 -1.17
C ARG A 74 -1.65 -10.36 -1.52
N VAL A 75 -0.89 -9.80 -0.58
CA VAL A 75 -0.08 -8.61 -0.86
C VAL A 75 0.97 -8.92 -1.93
N ALA A 76 1.65 -10.05 -1.82
CA ALA A 76 2.63 -10.48 -2.81
C ALA A 76 2.00 -10.64 -4.20
N HIS A 77 0.77 -11.15 -4.26
CA HIS A 77 0.04 -11.27 -5.52
C HIS A 77 -0.16 -9.90 -6.18
N TRP A 78 -0.63 -8.91 -5.42
CA TRP A 78 -0.84 -7.55 -5.95
C TRP A 78 0.47 -6.86 -6.28
N LEU A 79 1.53 -7.12 -5.52
CA LEU A 79 2.86 -6.61 -5.85
C LEU A 79 3.33 -7.11 -7.22
N ASN A 80 3.06 -8.37 -7.53
CA ASN A 80 3.56 -9.02 -8.75
C ASN A 80 2.60 -8.94 -9.93
N HIS A 81 1.30 -8.88 -9.68
CA HIS A 81 0.26 -8.98 -10.71
C HIS A 81 -0.80 -7.87 -10.64
N GLY A 82 -0.56 -6.84 -9.85
CA GLY A 82 -1.50 -5.73 -9.70
C GLY A 82 -1.33 -4.66 -10.78
N GLU A 83 -1.70 -3.44 -10.44
CA GLU A 83 -1.67 -2.30 -11.35
C GLU A 83 -0.32 -1.59 -11.42
N GLY A 84 0.70 -2.14 -10.76
CA GLY A 84 2.04 -1.57 -10.76
C GLY A 84 2.26 -0.50 -9.71
N GLY A 85 1.26 -0.18 -8.90
CA GLY A 85 1.36 0.91 -7.91
C GLY A 85 2.38 0.63 -6.81
N TYR A 86 2.39 -0.57 -6.26
CA TYR A 86 3.37 -0.94 -5.24
C TYR A 86 4.81 -0.78 -5.78
N ARG A 87 5.07 -1.32 -6.96
CA ARG A 87 6.41 -1.27 -7.56
C ARG A 87 6.84 0.16 -7.85
N LEU A 88 5.93 0.97 -8.39
CA LEU A 88 6.23 2.36 -8.69
C LEU A 88 6.65 3.13 -7.44
N VAL A 89 5.90 2.98 -6.35
CA VAL A 89 6.20 3.67 -5.09
C VAL A 89 7.52 3.15 -4.50
N LEU A 90 7.71 1.83 -4.49
CA LEU A 90 8.95 1.22 -3.99
C LEU A 90 10.17 1.73 -4.76
N GLU A 91 10.10 1.75 -6.10
CA GLU A 91 11.19 2.23 -6.94
C GLU A 91 11.51 3.71 -6.68
N ARG A 92 10.48 4.54 -6.54
CA ARG A 92 10.67 5.96 -6.29
C ARG A 92 11.25 6.23 -4.90
N LEU A 93 10.83 5.48 -3.89
CA LEU A 93 11.40 5.61 -2.55
C LEU A 93 12.86 5.17 -2.53
N GLU A 94 13.21 4.11 -3.24
CA GLU A 94 14.60 3.67 -3.36
C GLU A 94 15.46 4.72 -4.06
N ALA A 95 14.94 5.36 -5.09
CA ALA A 95 15.65 6.39 -5.84
C ALA A 95 15.89 7.67 -5.03
N GLN A 96 15.12 7.88 -3.94
CA GLN A 96 15.28 9.04 -3.07
C GLN A 96 16.33 8.86 -1.97
N ARG A 97 16.88 7.67 -1.84
CA ARG A 97 17.88 7.36 -0.81
C ARG A 97 19.28 7.69 -1.26
#